data_71a1bc2857dd69b3f20f323871552485
#
_entry.id   71a1bc2857dd69b3f20f323871552485
#
_cell.length_a   1.000
_cell.length_b   1.000
_cell.length_c   1.000
_cell.angle_alpha   90.00
_cell.angle_beta   90.00
_cell.angle_gamma   90.00
#
_symmetry.space_group_name_H-M   'P 1'
#
loop_
_entity.id
_entity.type
_entity.pdbx_description
1 polymer ?
#
loop_
_entity_poly.entity_id
_entity_poly.type
_entity_poly.pdbx_seq_one_letter_code
_entity_poly.pdbx_strand_id
1 'polypeptide(L)'
;LKNILLPTDFSDNSWNAIKYAISLYKEEKCVFYILNTYTPTIAHSRFMAISDHEKMSKDIVRANSEKGLMNLVWKIKSKYKNEHHSFVTISSFNLLVDEVKNIIETKEIDLVVAGTKGASQIEEVFMGSNIVRMIKSIKNCPVLAIPSNFKFKRPSEIAFATDFNRFYTESELRPLIEMARSFQATIRIVHVQYEIKALTEVQQFNLGMLRKYLGTLPHYVHTVSELNSVSKTLEVFANELDIHLLAMLHYPHSYMEKMTREPIVNRLAFHTQIPLLVIPELGMNASCYSVKKETSENPSRTLKK
;
A
#
# COMPACT_ATOMS: atom_id res chain seq x y z
N LEU A 1 -3.17 -15.81 -8.53
CA LEU A 1 -4.31 -15.03 -8.09
C LEU A 1 -3.87 -14.11 -6.96
N LYS A 2 -4.07 -12.79 -7.11
CA LYS A 2 -3.76 -11.79 -6.07
C LYS A 2 -5.04 -11.28 -5.42
N ASN A 3 -5.02 -11.12 -4.11
CA ASN A 3 -6.08 -10.54 -3.31
C ASN A 3 -5.71 -9.10 -2.94
N ILE A 4 -6.45 -8.12 -3.42
CA ILE A 4 -6.12 -6.70 -3.26
C ILE A 4 -7.26 -6.02 -2.51
N LEU A 5 -6.94 -5.34 -1.40
CA LEU A 5 -7.92 -4.59 -0.61
C LEU A 5 -7.93 -3.13 -1.03
N LEU A 6 -9.12 -2.61 -1.32
CA LEU A 6 -9.38 -1.26 -1.77
C LEU A 6 -10.35 -0.55 -0.81
N PRO A 7 -9.86 0.09 0.25
CA PRO A 7 -10.69 0.92 1.11
C PRO A 7 -11.24 2.13 0.35
N THR A 8 -12.51 2.46 0.53
CA THR A 8 -13.17 3.59 -0.13
C THR A 8 -14.11 4.34 0.81
N ASP A 9 -14.09 5.66 0.69
CA ASP A 9 -15.05 6.61 1.24
C ASP A 9 -15.93 7.24 0.14
N PHE A 10 -15.88 6.65 -1.05
CA PHE A 10 -16.53 7.11 -2.28
C PHE A 10 -16.03 8.46 -2.81
N SER A 11 -14.95 9.02 -2.25
CA SER A 11 -14.32 10.25 -2.74
C SER A 11 -13.61 10.03 -4.08
N ASP A 12 -13.32 11.12 -4.80
CA ASP A 12 -12.53 11.07 -6.03
C ASP A 12 -11.10 10.54 -5.78
N ASN A 13 -10.56 10.77 -4.60
CA ASN A 13 -9.26 10.27 -4.21
C ASN A 13 -9.27 8.73 -4.06
N SER A 14 -10.25 8.16 -3.36
CA SER A 14 -10.41 6.71 -3.26
C SER A 14 -10.71 6.09 -4.64
N TRP A 15 -11.51 6.77 -5.47
CA TRP A 15 -11.73 6.36 -6.86
C TRP A 15 -10.44 6.37 -7.68
N ASN A 16 -9.54 7.36 -7.49
CA ASN A 16 -8.25 7.40 -8.16
C ASN A 16 -7.36 6.20 -7.78
N ALA A 17 -7.33 5.85 -6.49
CA ALA A 17 -6.60 4.68 -6.01
C ALA A 17 -7.13 3.37 -6.60
N ILE A 18 -8.46 3.22 -6.70
CA ILE A 18 -9.10 2.07 -7.35
C ILE A 18 -8.72 1.97 -8.83
N LYS A 19 -8.80 3.08 -9.57
CA LYS A 19 -8.38 3.12 -10.98
C LYS A 19 -6.92 2.71 -11.15
N TYR A 20 -6.06 3.22 -10.27
CA TYR A 20 -4.64 2.89 -10.28
C TYR A 20 -4.43 1.38 -10.07
N ALA A 21 -5.05 0.81 -9.05
CA ALA A 21 -4.93 -0.63 -8.75
C ALA A 21 -5.40 -1.52 -9.92
N ILE A 22 -6.55 -1.20 -10.52
CA ILE A 22 -7.08 -1.92 -11.70
C ILE A 22 -6.11 -1.83 -12.89
N SER A 23 -5.51 -0.66 -13.11
CA SER A 23 -4.55 -0.45 -14.20
C SER A 23 -3.21 -1.14 -13.93
N LEU A 24 -2.76 -1.13 -12.66
CA LEU A 24 -1.51 -1.76 -12.22
C LEU A 24 -1.55 -3.28 -12.48
N TYR A 25 -2.66 -3.91 -12.19
CA TYR A 25 -2.82 -5.36 -12.30
C TYR A 25 -3.64 -5.80 -13.52
N LYS A 26 -3.65 -5.01 -14.57
CA LYS A 26 -4.48 -5.23 -15.76
C LYS A 26 -4.29 -6.62 -16.37
N GLU A 27 -3.08 -7.14 -16.39
CA GLU A 27 -2.72 -8.42 -17.00
C GLU A 27 -2.72 -9.60 -15.98
N GLU A 28 -2.99 -9.32 -14.70
CA GLU A 28 -2.93 -10.33 -13.64
C GLU A 28 -4.34 -10.73 -13.17
N LYS A 29 -4.50 -12.00 -12.79
CA LYS A 29 -5.76 -12.47 -12.16
C LYS A 29 -5.83 -11.94 -10.72
N CYS A 30 -6.84 -11.10 -10.45
CA CYS A 30 -7.03 -10.45 -9.16
C CYS A 30 -8.45 -10.56 -8.63
N VAL A 31 -8.54 -10.68 -7.31
CA VAL A 31 -9.76 -10.42 -6.55
C VAL A 31 -9.60 -9.08 -5.85
N PHE A 32 -10.41 -8.10 -6.21
CA PHE A 32 -10.45 -6.80 -5.56
C PHE A 32 -11.54 -6.78 -4.50
N TYR A 33 -11.13 -6.67 -3.23
CA TYR A 33 -12.02 -6.49 -2.09
C TYR A 33 -12.23 -4.99 -1.87
N ILE A 34 -13.42 -4.49 -2.14
CA ILE A 34 -13.76 -3.07 -2.00
C ILE A 34 -14.44 -2.88 -0.65
N LEU A 35 -13.77 -2.18 0.26
CA LEU A 35 -14.21 -1.98 1.63
C LEU A 35 -14.74 -0.56 1.83
N ASN A 36 -15.96 -0.45 2.34
CA ASN A 36 -16.45 0.78 2.96
C ASN A 36 -16.78 0.52 4.42
N THR A 37 -16.19 1.31 5.31
CA THR A 37 -16.50 1.27 6.75
C THR A 37 -17.30 2.51 7.14
N TYR A 38 -18.21 2.31 8.09
CA TYR A 38 -19.02 3.38 8.67
C TYR A 38 -19.13 3.22 10.18
N THR A 39 -19.21 4.33 10.87
CA THR A 39 -19.39 4.39 12.32
C THR A 39 -20.57 5.28 12.64
N PRO A 40 -21.25 5.10 13.79
CA PRO A 40 -22.30 6.03 14.19
C PRO A 40 -21.69 7.41 14.36
N THR A 41 -22.39 8.41 13.86
CA THR A 41 -22.01 9.81 14.12
C THR A 41 -22.19 10.10 15.60
N ILE A 42 -21.10 10.15 16.36
CA ILE A 42 -21.06 10.37 17.82
C ILE A 42 -21.73 11.71 18.24
N ALA A 43 -21.97 12.61 17.29
CA ALA A 43 -22.46 13.96 17.52
C ALA A 43 -23.80 14.03 18.25
N HIS A 44 -24.62 12.99 18.26
CA HIS A 44 -25.94 12.97 18.90
C HIS A 44 -26.08 12.00 20.07
N SER A 45 -25.09 11.19 20.38
CA SER A 45 -25.21 10.09 21.36
C SER A 45 -25.16 10.54 22.82
N ARG A 46 -24.79 11.81 23.12
CA ARG A 46 -24.74 12.31 24.52
C ARG A 46 -26.09 12.77 25.08
N PHE A 47 -27.11 12.93 24.26
CA PHE A 47 -28.41 13.47 24.66
C PHE A 47 -29.62 12.64 24.21
N MET A 48 -29.46 11.54 23.52
CA MET A 48 -30.58 10.66 23.17
C MET A 48 -30.51 9.35 23.96
N ALA A 49 -31.51 9.12 24.79
CA ALA A 49 -31.79 7.85 25.40
C ALA A 49 -31.91 6.79 24.29
N ILE A 50 -31.39 5.56 24.58
CA ILE A 50 -31.47 4.40 23.71
C ILE A 50 -32.91 4.20 23.22
N SER A 51 -33.20 4.62 22.02
CA SER A 51 -34.53 4.50 21.41
C SER A 51 -34.43 3.96 19.99
N ASP A 52 -35.54 3.51 19.43
CA ASP A 52 -35.68 2.93 18.10
C ASP A 52 -35.07 3.76 16.96
N HIS A 53 -34.80 5.05 17.18
CA HIS A 53 -34.07 5.94 16.27
C HIS A 53 -32.60 5.50 16.00
N GLU A 54 -31.94 4.84 16.95
CA GLU A 54 -30.55 4.39 16.76
C GLU A 54 -30.47 3.21 15.79
N LYS A 55 -31.44 2.29 15.83
CA LYS A 55 -31.55 1.19 14.88
C LYS A 55 -31.84 1.73 13.48
N MET A 56 -32.78 2.64 13.36
CA MET A 56 -33.15 3.23 12.07
C MET A 56 -32.00 4.05 11.44
N SER A 57 -31.18 4.74 12.25
CA SER A 57 -30.02 5.45 11.74
C SER A 57 -28.89 4.50 11.27
N LYS A 58 -28.67 3.38 11.97
CA LYS A 58 -27.70 2.34 11.56
C LYS A 58 -28.12 1.68 10.23
N ASP A 59 -29.38 1.38 10.08
CA ASP A 59 -29.91 0.76 8.85
C ASP A 59 -29.79 1.68 7.64
N ILE A 60 -30.02 2.99 7.81
CA ILE A 60 -29.85 3.99 6.75
C ILE A 60 -28.38 4.10 6.34
N VAL A 61 -27.44 4.19 7.31
CA VAL A 61 -26.02 4.31 7.01
C VAL A 61 -25.49 3.05 6.34
N ARG A 62 -25.92 1.88 6.80
CA ARG A 62 -25.63 0.59 6.16
C ARG A 62 -26.14 0.55 4.72
N ALA A 63 -27.41 0.89 4.49
CA ALA A 63 -28.03 0.90 3.16
C ALA A 63 -27.29 1.85 2.20
N ASN A 64 -26.84 3.03 2.70
CA ASN A 64 -26.04 3.97 1.92
C ASN A 64 -24.69 3.40 1.55
N SER A 65 -24.00 2.74 2.47
CA SER A 65 -22.72 2.04 2.22
C SER A 65 -22.88 0.96 1.16
N GLU A 66 -23.87 0.07 1.31
CA GLU A 66 -24.15 -1.03 0.38
C GLU A 66 -24.50 -0.48 -1.02
N LYS A 67 -25.36 0.52 -1.10
CA LYS A 67 -25.72 1.22 -2.35
C LYS A 67 -24.50 1.88 -3.02
N GLY A 68 -23.67 2.54 -2.22
CA GLY A 68 -22.43 3.16 -2.70
C GLY A 68 -21.48 2.13 -3.32
N LEU A 69 -21.28 1.01 -2.64
CA LEU A 69 -20.45 -0.10 -3.13
C LEU A 69 -21.00 -0.71 -4.42
N MET A 70 -22.31 -0.94 -4.51
CA MET A 70 -22.96 -1.45 -5.73
C MET A 70 -22.76 -0.50 -6.91
N ASN A 71 -22.98 0.79 -6.71
CA ASN A 71 -22.76 1.82 -7.73
C ASN A 71 -21.29 1.87 -8.18
N LEU A 72 -20.36 1.74 -7.24
CA LEU A 72 -18.94 1.73 -7.53
C LEU A 72 -18.53 0.51 -8.36
N VAL A 73 -18.99 -0.69 -8.02
CA VAL A 73 -18.73 -1.91 -8.81
C VAL A 73 -19.35 -1.80 -10.19
N TRP A 74 -20.56 -1.28 -10.29
CA TRP A 74 -21.19 -1.02 -11.60
C TRP A 74 -20.35 -0.05 -12.45
N LYS A 75 -19.88 1.05 -11.85
CA LYS A 75 -19.00 2.04 -12.49
C LYS A 75 -17.69 1.41 -12.96
N ILE A 76 -17.10 0.52 -12.16
CA ILE A 76 -15.89 -0.21 -12.53
C ILE A 76 -16.16 -1.13 -13.73
N LYS A 77 -17.16 -2.00 -13.63
CA LYS A 77 -17.47 -2.98 -14.68
C LYS A 77 -17.89 -2.34 -16.01
N SER A 78 -18.52 -1.16 -15.95
CA SER A 78 -18.88 -0.40 -17.17
C SER A 78 -17.67 0.20 -17.88
N LYS A 79 -16.62 0.61 -17.12
CA LYS A 79 -15.44 1.28 -17.68
C LYS A 79 -14.25 0.35 -17.95
N TYR A 80 -14.10 -0.68 -17.12
CA TYR A 80 -12.96 -1.60 -17.13
C TYR A 80 -13.46 -3.03 -17.29
N LYS A 81 -13.70 -3.43 -18.54
CA LYS A 81 -14.04 -4.82 -18.85
C LYS A 81 -12.75 -5.65 -18.82
N ASN A 82 -12.60 -6.50 -17.81
CA ASN A 82 -11.46 -7.37 -17.67
C ASN A 82 -11.90 -8.69 -17.01
N GLU A 83 -11.74 -9.79 -17.73
CA GLU A 83 -12.12 -11.13 -17.28
C GLU A 83 -11.18 -11.69 -16.20
N HIS A 84 -9.99 -11.10 -16.06
CA HIS A 84 -9.03 -11.46 -15.01
C HIS A 84 -9.38 -10.85 -13.65
N HIS A 85 -10.34 -9.93 -13.59
CA HIS A 85 -10.70 -9.19 -12.38
C HIS A 85 -12.06 -9.60 -11.83
N SER A 86 -12.10 -9.97 -10.56
CA SER A 86 -13.33 -10.13 -9.78
C SER A 86 -13.40 -9.09 -8.67
N PHE A 87 -14.61 -8.71 -8.27
CA PHE A 87 -14.87 -7.65 -7.29
C PHE A 87 -15.79 -8.17 -6.20
N VAL A 88 -15.35 -8.07 -4.96
CA VAL A 88 -16.09 -8.42 -3.76
C VAL A 88 -16.30 -7.16 -2.94
N THR A 89 -17.53 -6.84 -2.56
CA THR A 89 -17.85 -5.67 -1.74
C THR A 89 -17.97 -6.06 -0.27
N ILE A 90 -17.44 -5.22 0.61
CA ILE A 90 -17.52 -5.36 2.05
C ILE A 90 -18.02 -4.05 2.63
N SER A 91 -19.20 -4.10 3.28
CA SER A 91 -19.77 -3.00 4.03
C SER A 91 -19.68 -3.35 5.52
N SER A 92 -18.92 -2.59 6.30
CA SER A 92 -18.64 -2.95 7.69
C SER A 92 -18.90 -1.78 8.65
N PHE A 93 -19.57 -2.10 9.75
CA PHE A 93 -19.75 -1.21 10.90
C PHE A 93 -18.57 -1.36 11.85
N ASN A 94 -17.44 -0.74 11.51
CA ASN A 94 -16.19 -0.84 12.27
C ASN A 94 -15.29 0.37 12.01
N LEU A 95 -14.23 0.53 12.79
CA LEU A 95 -13.15 1.46 12.49
C LEU A 95 -12.34 0.93 11.31
N LEU A 96 -11.97 1.82 10.40
CA LEU A 96 -11.30 1.47 9.15
C LEU A 96 -10.05 0.59 9.36
N VAL A 97 -9.16 0.99 10.26
CA VAL A 97 -7.89 0.28 10.48
C VAL A 97 -8.10 -1.12 11.05
N ASP A 98 -9.07 -1.27 11.95
CA ASP A 98 -9.36 -2.55 12.58
C ASP A 98 -10.01 -3.52 11.58
N GLU A 99 -10.92 -3.02 10.75
CA GLU A 99 -11.53 -3.83 9.71
C GLU A 99 -10.53 -4.21 8.62
N VAL A 100 -9.64 -3.29 8.22
CA VAL A 100 -8.55 -3.60 7.27
C VAL A 100 -7.68 -4.74 7.78
N LYS A 101 -7.28 -4.71 9.06
CA LYS A 101 -6.50 -5.81 9.67
C LYS A 101 -7.24 -7.14 9.63
N ASN A 102 -8.52 -7.14 10.03
CA ASN A 102 -9.37 -8.32 10.00
C ASN A 102 -9.47 -8.93 8.59
N ILE A 103 -9.68 -8.07 7.57
CA ILE A 103 -9.79 -8.51 6.18
C ILE A 103 -8.44 -9.03 5.65
N ILE A 104 -7.32 -8.41 6.02
CA ILE A 104 -5.98 -8.88 5.62
C ILE A 104 -5.79 -10.34 6.06
N GLU A 105 -6.15 -10.67 7.28
CA GLU A 105 -6.01 -12.04 7.83
C GLU A 105 -7.04 -13.01 7.25
N THR A 106 -8.31 -12.61 7.20
CA THR A 106 -9.41 -13.51 6.80
C THR A 106 -9.52 -13.74 5.30
N LYS A 107 -8.99 -12.83 4.47
CA LYS A 107 -9.02 -12.89 3.00
C LYS A 107 -7.63 -13.04 2.37
N GLU A 108 -6.59 -13.25 3.19
CA GLU A 108 -5.21 -13.40 2.72
C GLU A 108 -4.82 -12.31 1.72
N ILE A 109 -4.97 -11.04 2.14
CA ILE A 109 -4.71 -9.87 1.28
C ILE A 109 -3.22 -9.74 0.99
N ASP A 110 -2.86 -9.66 -0.28
CA ASP A 110 -1.49 -9.49 -0.75
C ASP A 110 -1.05 -8.01 -0.74
N LEU A 111 -2.00 -7.07 -0.92
CA LEU A 111 -1.72 -5.63 -0.98
C LEU A 111 -2.95 -4.81 -0.59
N VAL A 112 -2.75 -3.78 0.21
CA VAL A 112 -3.75 -2.73 0.44
C VAL A 112 -3.42 -1.55 -0.46
N VAL A 113 -4.37 -1.08 -1.28
CA VAL A 113 -4.20 0.12 -2.12
C VAL A 113 -5.21 1.18 -1.70
N ALA A 114 -4.70 2.32 -1.25
CA ALA A 114 -5.54 3.40 -0.71
C ALA A 114 -5.09 4.77 -1.20
N GLY A 115 -6.02 5.72 -1.26
CA GLY A 115 -5.71 7.11 -1.56
C GLY A 115 -5.00 7.80 -0.40
N THR A 116 -4.13 8.77 -0.69
CA THR A 116 -3.39 9.51 0.33
C THR A 116 -4.27 10.51 1.10
N LYS A 117 -5.40 10.95 0.54
CA LYS A 117 -6.37 11.86 1.21
C LYS A 117 -7.64 11.11 1.56
N GLY A 118 -8.41 11.60 2.52
CA GLY A 118 -9.78 11.21 2.78
C GLY A 118 -10.78 12.24 2.22
N ALA A 119 -12.06 12.12 2.60
CA ALA A 119 -13.13 13.00 2.15
C ALA A 119 -13.01 14.47 2.65
N SER A 120 -12.11 14.77 3.59
CA SER A 120 -11.86 16.13 4.06
C SER A 120 -11.04 16.90 3.02
N GLN A 121 -11.68 17.87 2.38
CA GLN A 121 -11.15 18.71 1.29
C GLN A 121 -10.20 19.83 1.76
N ILE A 122 -9.31 19.59 2.70
CA ILE A 122 -8.29 20.59 3.02
C ILE A 122 -7.27 20.56 1.88
N GLU A 123 -7.10 21.68 1.17
CA GLU A 123 -6.34 21.81 -0.07
C GLU A 123 -4.84 21.54 0.04
N GLU A 124 -4.31 21.38 1.24
CA GLU A 124 -2.91 21.07 1.44
C GLU A 124 -2.65 19.57 1.36
N VAL A 125 -1.63 19.21 0.59
CA VAL A 125 -1.31 17.84 0.13
C VAL A 125 -0.71 17.02 1.28
N PHE A 126 -1.54 16.64 2.27
CA PHE A 126 -1.12 15.77 3.36
C PHE A 126 -1.45 14.30 3.08
N MET A 127 -0.58 13.43 3.52
CA MET A 127 -0.96 12.03 3.71
C MET A 127 -2.03 12.00 4.81
N GLY A 128 -3.27 11.65 4.46
CA GLY A 128 -4.41 11.66 5.37
C GLY A 128 -4.17 10.78 6.61
N SER A 129 -4.80 11.13 7.72
CA SER A 129 -4.64 10.41 8.98
C SER A 129 -4.92 8.92 8.88
N ASN A 130 -5.84 8.50 8.01
CA ASN A 130 -6.19 7.09 7.83
C ASN A 130 -5.07 6.28 7.17
N ILE A 131 -4.43 6.80 6.11
CA ILE A 131 -3.33 6.09 5.46
C ILE A 131 -2.11 5.99 6.39
N VAL A 132 -1.78 7.05 7.14
CA VAL A 132 -0.70 7.03 8.14
C VAL A 132 -1.00 6.01 9.25
N ARG A 133 -2.24 5.93 9.74
CA ARG A 133 -2.66 4.93 10.72
C ARG A 133 -2.57 3.52 10.17
N MET A 134 -3.00 3.28 8.93
CA MET A 134 -2.86 1.99 8.26
C MET A 134 -1.39 1.58 8.16
N ILE A 135 -0.51 2.43 7.64
CA ILE A 135 0.93 2.17 7.53
C ILE A 135 1.54 1.82 8.89
N LYS A 136 1.22 2.58 9.95
CA LYS A 136 1.75 2.32 11.30
C LYS A 136 1.21 1.05 11.94
N SER A 137 0.00 0.66 11.61
CA SER A 137 -0.73 -0.41 12.31
C SER A 137 -0.69 -1.76 11.60
N ILE A 138 -0.55 -1.79 10.29
CA ILE A 138 -0.48 -3.02 9.50
C ILE A 138 0.96 -3.54 9.52
N LYS A 139 1.14 -4.79 9.99
CA LYS A 139 2.46 -5.41 10.18
C LYS A 139 2.74 -6.60 9.26
N ASN A 140 1.75 -7.03 8.50
CA ASN A 140 1.78 -8.28 7.72
C ASN A 140 1.34 -8.12 6.27
N CYS A 141 1.10 -6.90 5.80
CA CYS A 141 0.67 -6.64 4.43
C CYS A 141 1.24 -5.30 3.94
N PRO A 142 1.80 -5.21 2.73
CA PRO A 142 2.25 -3.94 2.15
C PRO A 142 1.07 -3.01 1.88
N VAL A 143 1.34 -1.71 1.95
CA VAL A 143 0.36 -0.64 1.69
C VAL A 143 0.87 0.24 0.56
N LEU A 144 0.09 0.36 -0.50
CA LEU A 144 0.36 1.24 -1.63
C LEU A 144 -0.54 2.48 -1.53
N ALA A 145 0.09 3.61 -1.23
CA ALA A 145 -0.56 4.91 -1.11
C ALA A 145 -0.54 5.64 -2.46
N ILE A 146 -1.72 6.04 -2.96
CA ILE A 146 -1.87 6.69 -4.27
C ILE A 146 -2.22 8.16 -4.08
N PRO A 147 -1.40 9.10 -4.62
CA PRO A 147 -1.72 10.53 -4.58
C PRO A 147 -3.00 10.86 -5.37
N SER A 148 -3.77 11.84 -4.87
CA SER A 148 -5.09 12.18 -5.42
C SER A 148 -5.08 12.55 -6.91
N ASN A 149 -4.03 13.21 -7.36
CA ASN A 149 -3.92 13.71 -8.73
C ASN A 149 -3.02 12.86 -9.63
N PHE A 150 -2.50 11.73 -9.11
CA PHE A 150 -1.59 10.90 -9.87
C PHE A 150 -2.34 10.06 -10.90
N LYS A 151 -2.09 10.32 -12.18
CA LYS A 151 -2.57 9.47 -13.27
C LYS A 151 -1.70 8.21 -13.35
N PHE A 152 -2.31 7.08 -13.66
CA PHE A 152 -1.56 5.83 -13.79
C PHE A 152 -0.42 5.99 -14.81
N LYS A 153 0.78 5.67 -14.38
CA LYS A 153 1.98 5.54 -15.18
C LYS A 153 2.59 4.18 -14.85
N ARG A 154 2.97 3.42 -15.87
CA ARG A 154 3.59 2.11 -15.67
C ARG A 154 4.89 2.28 -14.86
N PRO A 155 5.08 1.58 -13.74
CA PRO A 155 6.25 1.77 -12.89
C PRO A 155 7.50 1.11 -13.51
N SER A 156 8.11 1.76 -14.48
CA SER A 156 9.38 1.31 -15.11
C SER A 156 10.62 1.80 -14.36
N GLU A 157 10.51 2.84 -13.54
CA GLU A 157 11.57 3.32 -12.64
C GLU A 157 11.02 3.33 -11.22
N ILE A 158 11.58 2.49 -10.35
CA ILE A 158 11.17 2.34 -8.95
C ILE A 158 12.31 2.79 -8.05
N ALA A 159 12.10 3.82 -7.21
CA ALA A 159 13.06 4.17 -6.18
C ALA A 159 12.83 3.31 -4.93
N PHE A 160 13.87 2.72 -4.40
CA PHE A 160 13.86 2.04 -3.11
C PHE A 160 14.70 2.84 -2.11
N ALA A 161 14.03 3.56 -1.21
CA ALA A 161 14.69 4.39 -0.22
C ALA A 161 15.07 3.59 1.02
N THR A 162 16.36 3.60 1.38
CA THR A 162 16.87 2.82 2.52
C THR A 162 18.14 3.46 3.11
N ASP A 163 18.32 3.32 4.42
CA ASP A 163 19.51 3.74 5.16
C ASP A 163 20.53 2.62 5.37
N PHE A 164 20.25 1.40 4.91
CA PHE A 164 21.06 0.20 5.06
C PHE A 164 21.34 -0.20 6.52
N ASN A 165 20.63 0.36 7.50
CA ASN A 165 20.93 0.13 8.92
C ASN A 165 20.37 -1.19 9.46
N ARG A 166 19.58 -1.91 8.66
CA ARG A 166 19.03 -3.18 9.07
C ARG A 166 19.21 -4.26 8.00
N PHE A 167 19.10 -5.49 8.49
CA PHE A 167 19.07 -6.68 7.65
C PHE A 167 17.74 -6.79 6.88
N TYR A 168 17.80 -7.22 5.63
CA TYR A 168 16.62 -7.49 4.79
C TYR A 168 16.34 -8.97 4.73
N THR A 169 15.06 -9.35 4.67
CA THR A 169 14.65 -10.70 4.36
C THR A 169 14.09 -10.77 2.94
N GLU A 170 14.17 -11.95 2.32
CA GLU A 170 13.60 -12.16 0.98
C GLU A 170 12.09 -11.91 0.96
N SER A 171 11.38 -12.33 2.01
CA SER A 171 9.93 -12.13 2.16
C SER A 171 9.54 -10.66 2.24
N GLU A 172 10.34 -9.82 2.92
CA GLU A 172 10.11 -8.36 2.97
C GLU A 172 10.31 -7.71 1.61
N LEU A 173 11.34 -8.13 0.86
CA LEU A 173 11.63 -7.53 -0.45
C LEU A 173 10.74 -8.08 -1.57
N ARG A 174 10.03 -9.18 -1.34
CA ARG A 174 9.18 -9.83 -2.34
C ARG A 174 8.21 -8.88 -3.05
N PRO A 175 7.43 -8.01 -2.37
CA PRO A 175 6.50 -7.09 -3.03
C PRO A 175 7.21 -6.14 -4.01
N LEU A 176 8.39 -5.65 -3.65
CA LEU A 176 9.22 -4.81 -4.51
C LEU A 176 9.74 -5.60 -5.72
N ILE A 177 10.29 -6.79 -5.47
CA ILE A 177 10.89 -7.66 -6.51
C ILE A 177 9.82 -8.12 -7.51
N GLU A 178 8.66 -8.56 -7.04
CA GLU A 178 7.56 -8.97 -7.90
C GLU A 178 7.08 -7.80 -8.78
N MET A 179 6.90 -6.62 -8.19
CA MET A 179 6.51 -5.43 -8.94
C MET A 179 7.56 -5.06 -9.99
N ALA A 180 8.84 -5.06 -9.63
CA ALA A 180 9.91 -4.78 -10.57
C ALA A 180 9.95 -5.80 -11.73
N ARG A 181 9.71 -7.08 -11.45
CA ARG A 181 9.64 -8.13 -12.49
C ARG A 181 8.43 -7.96 -13.40
N SER A 182 7.23 -7.74 -12.84
CA SER A 182 5.99 -7.58 -13.62
C SER A 182 6.07 -6.40 -14.59
N PHE A 183 6.79 -5.36 -14.24
CA PHE A 183 6.91 -4.16 -15.08
C PHE A 183 8.25 -4.04 -15.81
N GLN A 184 9.17 -5.00 -15.64
CA GLN A 184 10.54 -4.91 -16.16
C GLN A 184 11.21 -3.59 -15.71
N ALA A 185 10.99 -3.23 -14.45
CA ALA A 185 11.42 -1.97 -13.89
C ALA A 185 12.90 -1.99 -13.49
N THR A 186 13.52 -0.82 -13.58
CA THR A 186 14.81 -0.55 -12.95
C THR A 186 14.61 -0.12 -11.51
N ILE A 187 15.40 -0.66 -10.58
CA ILE A 187 15.37 -0.27 -9.17
C ILE A 187 16.48 0.75 -8.90
N ARG A 188 16.09 1.96 -8.48
CA ARG A 188 17.00 3.02 -8.03
C ARG A 188 17.08 2.97 -6.50
N ILE A 189 18.10 2.31 -5.96
CA ILE A 189 18.35 2.27 -4.52
C ILE A 189 18.88 3.63 -4.10
N VAL A 190 18.14 4.35 -3.26
CA VAL A 190 18.52 5.70 -2.81
C VAL A 190 18.81 5.70 -1.32
N HIS A 191 20.04 6.14 -1.00
CA HIS A 191 20.53 6.32 0.36
C HIS A 191 20.76 7.82 0.62
N VAL A 192 19.98 8.39 1.54
CA VAL A 192 20.07 9.80 1.92
C VAL A 192 20.96 9.95 3.14
N GLN A 193 21.98 10.79 3.07
CA GLN A 193 22.89 11.09 4.16
C GLN A 193 22.96 12.59 4.40
N TYR A 194 23.05 13.03 5.66
CA TYR A 194 23.27 14.43 5.99
C TYR A 194 24.62 14.92 5.41
N GLU A 195 25.68 14.14 5.64
CA GLU A 195 26.99 14.30 5.00
C GLU A 195 27.35 13.01 4.26
N ILE A 196 27.78 13.10 3.02
CA ILE A 196 28.18 11.92 2.24
C ILE A 196 29.46 11.32 2.86
N LYS A 197 29.30 10.13 3.43
CA LYS A 197 30.37 9.33 4.05
C LYS A 197 30.37 7.92 3.48
N ALA A 198 31.51 7.26 3.60
CA ALA A 198 31.58 5.84 3.29
C ALA A 198 30.58 5.03 4.15
N LEU A 199 29.98 4.02 3.56
CA LEU A 199 29.11 3.11 4.29
C LEU A 199 29.89 2.39 5.38
N THR A 200 29.27 2.21 6.55
CA THR A 200 29.81 1.36 7.61
C THR A 200 29.85 -0.12 7.15
N GLU A 201 30.60 -0.96 7.86
CA GLU A 201 30.66 -2.41 7.55
C GLU A 201 29.27 -3.06 7.56
N VAL A 202 28.40 -2.69 8.52
CA VAL A 202 27.01 -3.16 8.61
C VAL A 202 26.21 -2.72 7.39
N GLN A 203 26.34 -1.47 7.00
CA GLN A 203 25.64 -0.94 5.82
C GLN A 203 26.13 -1.58 4.51
N GLN A 204 27.44 -1.83 4.39
CA GLN A 204 28.02 -2.53 3.24
C GLN A 204 27.51 -3.99 3.16
N PHE A 205 27.47 -4.70 4.29
CA PHE A 205 26.92 -6.04 4.36
C PHE A 205 25.44 -6.06 3.93
N ASN A 206 24.62 -5.17 4.47
CA ASN A 206 23.19 -5.07 4.16
C ASN A 206 22.94 -4.70 2.69
N LEU A 207 23.75 -3.80 2.11
CA LEU A 207 23.71 -3.50 0.69
C LEU A 207 24.07 -4.74 -0.17
N GLY A 208 25.09 -5.51 0.25
CA GLY A 208 25.48 -6.76 -0.38
C GLY A 208 24.33 -7.78 -0.38
N MET A 209 23.62 -7.93 0.75
CA MET A 209 22.44 -8.79 0.86
C MET A 209 21.28 -8.29 -0.01
N LEU A 210 21.02 -6.99 -0.03
CA LEU A 210 19.99 -6.40 -0.89
C LEU A 210 20.27 -6.72 -2.37
N ARG A 211 21.49 -6.50 -2.84
CA ARG A 211 21.91 -6.85 -4.21
C ARG A 211 21.72 -8.34 -4.52
N LYS A 212 22.05 -9.20 -3.56
CA LYS A 212 21.84 -10.66 -3.70
C LYS A 212 20.35 -10.99 -3.91
N TYR A 213 19.44 -10.38 -3.15
CA TYR A 213 17.99 -10.61 -3.30
C TYR A 213 17.42 -10.02 -4.60
N LEU A 214 17.95 -8.87 -5.05
CA LEU A 214 17.55 -8.28 -6.33
C LEU A 214 18.01 -9.14 -7.52
N GLY A 215 19.12 -9.86 -7.38
CA GLY A 215 19.64 -10.79 -8.37
C GLY A 215 19.90 -10.11 -9.72
N THR A 216 19.25 -10.59 -10.77
CA THR A 216 19.40 -10.09 -12.15
C THR A 216 18.54 -8.86 -12.48
N LEU A 217 17.72 -8.38 -11.55
CA LEU A 217 16.94 -7.16 -11.78
C LEU A 217 17.88 -5.97 -11.99
N PRO A 218 17.65 -5.12 -13.00
CA PRO A 218 18.43 -3.91 -13.19
C PRO A 218 18.33 -3.02 -11.95
N HIS A 219 19.46 -2.68 -11.32
CA HIS A 219 19.48 -1.81 -10.15
C HIS A 219 20.74 -0.96 -10.08
N TYR A 220 20.57 0.26 -9.55
CA TYR A 220 21.63 1.24 -9.35
C TYR A 220 21.55 1.82 -7.95
N VAL A 221 22.71 2.09 -7.34
CA VAL A 221 22.80 2.67 -6.00
C VAL A 221 23.17 4.14 -6.12
N HIS A 222 22.38 4.97 -5.46
CA HIS A 222 22.56 6.42 -5.38
C HIS A 222 22.74 6.82 -3.93
N THR A 223 23.83 7.53 -3.61
CA THR A 223 24.01 8.20 -2.33
C THR A 223 23.83 9.69 -2.57
N VAL A 224 22.91 10.30 -1.86
CA VAL A 224 22.53 11.71 -2.04
C VAL A 224 22.62 12.46 -0.71
N SER A 225 23.05 13.71 -0.77
CA SER A 225 23.03 14.58 0.41
C SER A 225 21.60 14.94 0.78
N GLU A 226 21.31 14.93 2.09
CA GLU A 226 20.06 15.44 2.60
C GLU A 226 19.95 16.94 2.32
N LEU A 227 18.83 17.33 1.74
CA LEU A 227 18.47 18.74 1.58
C LEU A 227 17.91 19.28 2.92
N ASN A 228 16.72 19.85 2.92
CA ASN A 228 16.07 20.32 4.15
C ASN A 228 15.47 19.20 4.99
N SER A 229 15.21 18.04 4.37
CA SER A 229 14.67 16.82 5.01
C SER A 229 14.82 15.62 4.07
N VAL A 230 14.74 14.40 4.63
CA VAL A 230 14.70 13.16 3.85
C VAL A 230 13.54 13.19 2.83
N SER A 231 12.37 13.67 3.25
CA SER A 231 11.18 13.78 2.39
C SER A 231 11.43 14.66 1.17
N LYS A 232 12.02 15.83 1.38
CA LYS A 232 12.32 16.77 0.30
C LYS A 232 13.39 16.24 -0.65
N THR A 233 14.39 15.57 -0.09
CA THR A 233 15.47 14.93 -0.88
C THR A 233 14.90 13.85 -1.78
N LEU A 234 14.02 12.97 -1.25
CA LEU A 234 13.38 11.92 -2.04
C LEU A 234 12.41 12.47 -3.09
N GLU A 235 11.72 13.58 -2.81
CA GLU A 235 10.87 14.27 -3.79
C GLU A 235 11.70 14.79 -4.97
N VAL A 236 12.79 15.48 -4.69
CA VAL A 236 13.70 16.01 -5.73
C VAL A 236 14.31 14.86 -6.52
N PHE A 237 14.82 13.83 -5.84
CA PHE A 237 15.36 12.64 -6.49
C PHE A 237 14.34 11.97 -7.43
N ALA A 238 13.09 11.86 -6.97
CA ALA A 238 12.02 11.26 -7.75
C ALA A 238 11.70 12.07 -9.01
N ASN A 239 11.70 13.39 -8.91
CA ASN A 239 11.44 14.27 -10.05
C ASN A 239 12.59 14.27 -11.06
N GLU A 240 13.83 14.31 -10.60
CA GLU A 240 15.01 14.34 -11.47
C GLU A 240 15.21 13.06 -12.28
N LEU A 241 14.89 11.89 -11.68
CA LEU A 241 15.05 10.59 -12.32
C LEU A 241 13.75 10.02 -12.88
N ASP A 242 12.68 10.82 -12.97
CA ASP A 242 11.36 10.40 -13.45
C ASP A 242 10.89 9.10 -12.79
N ILE A 243 10.97 9.04 -11.45
CA ILE A 243 10.56 7.88 -10.68
C ILE A 243 9.03 7.75 -10.70
N HIS A 244 8.55 6.54 -10.94
CA HIS A 244 7.12 6.25 -11.07
C HIS A 244 6.51 5.67 -9.81
N LEU A 245 7.34 5.10 -8.93
CA LEU A 245 6.96 4.52 -7.66
C LEU A 245 8.11 4.66 -6.67
N LEU A 246 7.80 5.15 -5.47
CA LEU A 246 8.73 5.13 -4.34
C LEU A 246 8.38 3.93 -3.45
N ALA A 247 9.36 3.13 -3.08
CA ALA A 247 9.22 2.01 -2.16
C ALA A 247 10.13 2.20 -0.94
N MET A 248 9.66 1.81 0.23
CA MET A 248 10.46 1.82 1.45
C MET A 248 9.95 0.82 2.49
N LEU A 249 10.84 0.38 3.37
CA LEU A 249 10.49 -0.42 4.53
C LEU A 249 10.05 0.46 5.70
N HIS A 250 9.04 0.01 6.43
CA HIS A 250 8.59 0.63 7.67
C HIS A 250 9.05 -0.16 8.89
N TYR A 251 10.07 0.33 9.57
CA TYR A 251 10.61 -0.20 10.82
C TYR A 251 11.02 0.95 11.75
N PRO A 252 11.29 0.71 13.06
CA PRO A 252 11.76 1.75 13.98
C PRO A 252 12.98 2.49 13.43
N HIS A 253 12.95 3.80 13.46
CA HIS A 253 13.99 4.72 12.92
C HIS A 253 14.21 4.67 11.40
N SER A 254 13.35 3.96 10.64
CA SER A 254 13.38 3.99 9.16
C SER A 254 13.10 5.38 8.60
N TYR A 255 13.41 5.59 7.33
CA TYR A 255 13.01 6.82 6.63
C TYR A 255 11.49 7.03 6.73
N MET A 256 10.69 5.96 6.58
CA MET A 256 9.25 6.05 6.73
C MET A 256 8.82 6.52 8.12
N GLU A 257 9.46 6.03 9.19
CA GLU A 257 9.16 6.49 10.54
C GLU A 257 9.57 7.95 10.75
N LYS A 258 10.76 8.34 10.30
CA LYS A 258 11.23 9.74 10.36
C LYS A 258 10.21 10.66 9.66
N MET A 259 9.79 10.32 8.44
CA MET A 259 8.80 11.08 7.68
C MET A 259 7.43 11.18 8.38
N THR A 260 7.01 10.14 9.10
CA THR A 260 5.73 10.16 9.86
C THR A 260 5.82 10.88 11.20
N ARG A 261 7.02 11.07 11.74
CA ARG A 261 7.29 11.80 13.02
C ARG A 261 7.67 13.25 12.83
N GLU A 262 8.01 13.68 11.62
CA GLU A 262 8.32 15.07 11.33
C GLU A 262 7.24 16.02 11.85
N PRO A 263 7.57 17.20 12.42
CA PRO A 263 6.61 18.21 12.84
C PRO A 263 5.63 18.56 11.72
N ILE A 264 4.41 18.99 12.07
CA ILE A 264 3.33 19.29 11.11
C ILE A 264 3.83 20.19 9.96
N VAL A 265 4.69 21.17 10.27
CA VAL A 265 5.29 22.10 9.30
C VAL A 265 6.18 21.36 8.28
N ASN A 266 6.90 20.31 8.71
CA ASN A 266 7.75 19.50 7.84
C ASN A 266 6.97 18.35 7.19
N ARG A 267 5.85 17.90 7.81
CA ARG A 267 4.88 16.98 7.17
C ARG A 267 4.19 17.61 5.97
N LEU A 268 4.10 18.95 5.93
CA LEU A 268 3.64 19.72 4.77
C LEU A 268 4.52 19.48 3.54
N ALA A 269 5.79 19.15 3.73
CA ALA A 269 6.74 18.90 2.66
C ALA A 269 6.68 17.47 2.07
N PHE A 270 6.06 16.50 2.77
CA PHE A 270 5.90 15.14 2.24
C PHE A 270 4.66 15.06 1.33
N HIS A 271 4.79 15.71 0.21
CA HIS A 271 3.88 15.55 -0.91
C HIS A 271 4.35 14.37 -1.74
N THR A 272 3.88 13.16 -1.46
CA THR A 272 4.06 12.10 -2.44
C THR A 272 3.33 12.52 -3.71
N GLN A 273 4.06 13.08 -4.66
CA GLN A 273 3.53 13.32 -6.00
C GLN A 273 3.44 12.02 -6.80
N ILE A 274 4.09 10.97 -6.33
CA ILE A 274 4.15 9.63 -6.92
C ILE A 274 3.63 8.59 -5.94
N PRO A 275 3.16 7.41 -6.40
CA PRO A 275 2.76 6.31 -5.56
C PRO A 275 3.85 5.87 -4.60
N LEU A 276 3.46 5.56 -3.35
CA LEU A 276 4.35 5.12 -2.30
C LEU A 276 3.99 3.71 -1.84
N LEU A 277 4.88 2.75 -2.07
CA LEU A 277 4.78 1.40 -1.54
C LEU A 277 5.50 1.31 -0.19
N VAL A 278 4.76 1.11 0.87
CA VAL A 278 5.30 0.89 2.21
C VAL A 278 5.21 -0.59 2.54
N ILE A 279 6.36 -1.20 2.77
CA ILE A 279 6.49 -2.61 3.12
C ILE A 279 6.71 -2.69 4.63
N PRO A 280 5.85 -3.41 5.38
CA PRO A 280 6.02 -3.55 6.82
C PRO A 280 7.23 -4.44 7.14
N GLU A 281 7.80 -4.24 8.32
CA GLU A 281 8.79 -5.15 8.88
C GLU A 281 8.12 -6.49 9.20
N LEU A 282 8.57 -7.53 8.53
CA LEU A 282 8.22 -8.90 8.86
C LEU A 282 9.31 -9.40 9.80
N GLY A 283 8.99 -9.60 11.09
CA GLY A 283 9.97 -10.15 12.05
C GLY A 283 10.56 -11.47 11.55
N MET A 284 11.71 -11.87 12.09
CA MET A 284 12.46 -13.09 11.67
C MET A 284 11.64 -14.38 11.69
N ASN A 285 10.48 -14.40 12.35
CA ASN A 285 9.57 -15.55 12.46
C ASN A 285 8.32 -15.46 11.57
N ALA A 286 8.23 -14.49 10.69
CA ALA A 286 7.04 -14.34 9.84
C ALA A 286 7.11 -15.26 8.62
N SER A 287 6.66 -16.49 8.77
CA SER A 287 6.18 -17.36 7.68
C SER A 287 4.85 -16.84 7.08
N CYS A 288 4.69 -15.54 6.96
CA CYS A 288 3.44 -14.88 6.56
C CYS A 288 3.37 -14.50 5.09
N TYR A 289 3.81 -15.35 4.22
CA TYR A 289 3.29 -15.51 2.88
C TYR A 289 3.26 -17.03 2.65
N SER A 290 2.10 -17.62 2.86
CA SER A 290 1.91 -19.03 2.56
C SER A 290 2.36 -19.26 1.11
N VAL A 291 3.39 -20.07 0.97
CA VAL A 291 3.67 -20.72 -0.31
C VAL A 291 2.39 -21.44 -0.68
N LYS A 292 1.62 -20.90 -1.63
CA LYS A 292 0.50 -21.64 -2.23
C LYS A 292 1.11 -22.94 -2.72
N LYS A 293 0.86 -24.04 -2.01
CA LYS A 293 1.22 -25.38 -2.45
C LYS A 293 0.60 -25.54 -3.83
N GLU A 294 1.42 -25.62 -4.87
CA GLU A 294 1.04 -26.26 -6.12
C GLU A 294 0.68 -27.70 -5.75
N THR A 295 -0.59 -27.99 -5.61
CA THR A 295 -1.11 -29.34 -5.61
C THR A 295 -0.95 -29.84 -7.04
N SER A 296 0.19 -30.48 -7.28
CA SER A 296 0.37 -31.36 -8.42
C SER A 296 -0.63 -32.50 -8.24
N GLU A 297 -1.75 -32.44 -8.94
CA GLU A 297 -2.58 -33.60 -9.19
C GLU A 297 -1.78 -34.60 -10.00
N ASN A 298 -1.33 -35.63 -9.34
CA ASN A 298 -0.75 -36.81 -9.97
C ASN A 298 -1.92 -37.77 -10.28
N PRO A 299 -2.26 -38.02 -11.55
CA PRO A 299 -3.29 -39.00 -11.86
C PRO A 299 -2.77 -40.40 -11.56
N SER A 300 -3.33 -41.03 -10.54
CA SER A 300 -3.10 -42.42 -10.15
C SER A 300 -3.31 -43.35 -11.33
N ARG A 301 -2.23 -43.99 -11.75
CA ARG A 301 -2.25 -45.17 -12.62
C ARG A 301 -2.98 -46.30 -11.89
N THR A 302 -4.13 -46.63 -12.37
CA THR A 302 -4.80 -47.90 -12.12
C THR A 302 -4.00 -49.03 -12.81
N LEU A 303 -3.33 -49.84 -12.04
CA LEU A 303 -2.88 -51.15 -12.48
C LEU A 303 -3.98 -52.18 -12.14
N LYS A 304 -4.51 -52.78 -13.21
CA LYS A 304 -5.32 -53.98 -13.12
C LYS A 304 -4.42 -55.18 -12.76
N LYS A 305 -4.87 -55.95 -11.81
CA LYS A 305 -4.89 -57.40 -11.84
C LYS A 305 -6.13 -57.88 -11.13
#